data_05f094e2c74c4a5839736b4b5a3835a1
#
_entry.id   05f094e2c74c4a5839736b4b5a3835a1
#
_cell.length_a   1.000
_cell.length_b   1.000
_cell.length_c   1.000
_cell.angle_alpha   90.00
_cell.angle_beta   90.00
_cell.angle_gamma   90.00
#
_symmetry.space_group_name_H-M   'P 1'
#
loop_
_entity.id
_entity.type
_entity.pdbx_description
1 polymer ?
#
loop_
_entity_poly.entity_id
_entity_poly.type
_entity_poly.pdbx_seq_one_letter_code
_entity_poly.pdbx_strand_id
1 'polypeptide(L)'
;MTLVDLLAVAVLAAVGTRLFSIARFSLRPGRRAHVVGLIRGIRARHVVPVPFVLAAVLAAALLLMEVPGLDWGWWTALGGFGNPVTGGTERTVGTVFEWLVPLLFVALLLPALPLLAEREEQVFRRGDERRSIPQRAARGLAFGLVHAVMGIPLGAALALSIGGWYFSWCYLRGYRNGNRTQLAALAESTRAHLAYNAFIVALLVVSLIATAGMSG
;
A
#
# COMPACT_ATOMS: atom_id res chain seq x y z
N MET A 1 0.80 5.37 -30.63
CA MET A 1 0.83 4.72 -29.32
C MET A 1 2.04 3.84 -29.24
N THR A 2 2.90 4.05 -28.25
CA THR A 2 4.06 3.18 -28.00
C THR A 2 3.62 1.94 -27.21
N LEU A 3 4.50 0.93 -27.12
CA LEU A 3 4.26 -0.25 -26.26
C LEU A 3 4.03 0.17 -24.80
N VAL A 4 4.80 1.17 -24.34
CA VAL A 4 4.69 1.71 -22.97
C VAL A 4 3.30 2.32 -22.72
N ASP A 5 2.73 3.03 -23.70
CA ASP A 5 1.38 3.59 -23.60
C ASP A 5 0.32 2.50 -23.46
N LEU A 6 0.45 1.43 -24.27
CA LEU A 6 -0.48 0.29 -24.20
C LEU A 6 -0.39 -0.40 -22.83
N LEU A 7 0.82 -0.59 -22.32
CA LEU A 7 1.05 -1.16 -21.00
C LEU A 7 0.49 -0.26 -19.89
N ALA A 8 0.68 1.07 -19.96
CA ALA A 8 0.11 2.01 -19.00
C ALA A 8 -1.41 1.91 -18.96
N VAL A 9 -2.06 1.96 -20.13
CA VAL A 9 -3.53 1.82 -20.22
C VAL A 9 -3.97 0.46 -19.68
N ALA A 10 -3.28 -0.63 -20.01
CA ALA A 10 -3.63 -1.97 -19.53
C ALA A 10 -3.49 -2.08 -18.00
N VAL A 11 -2.40 -1.54 -17.42
CA VAL A 11 -2.20 -1.52 -15.96
C VAL A 11 -3.27 -0.68 -15.28
N LEU A 12 -3.55 0.54 -15.78
CA LEU A 12 -4.60 1.40 -15.22
C LEU A 12 -5.98 0.74 -15.29
N ALA A 13 -6.31 0.11 -16.43
CA ALA A 13 -7.58 -0.60 -16.58
C ALA A 13 -7.68 -1.79 -15.61
N ALA A 14 -6.63 -2.59 -15.48
CA ALA A 14 -6.59 -3.74 -14.56
C ALA A 14 -6.71 -3.30 -13.11
N VAL A 15 -5.91 -2.32 -12.68
CA VAL A 15 -5.93 -1.78 -11.32
C VAL A 15 -7.26 -1.10 -11.03
N GLY A 16 -7.74 -0.24 -11.93
CA GLY A 16 -9.03 0.46 -11.79
C GLY A 16 -10.20 -0.51 -11.67
N THR A 17 -10.28 -1.52 -12.53
CA THR A 17 -11.31 -2.58 -12.49
C THR A 17 -11.24 -3.34 -11.17
N ARG A 18 -10.03 -3.69 -10.73
CA ARG A 18 -9.83 -4.41 -9.47
C ARG A 18 -10.24 -3.56 -8.27
N LEU A 19 -9.81 -2.31 -8.19
CA LEU A 19 -10.19 -1.38 -7.13
C LEU A 19 -11.70 -1.14 -7.11
N PHE A 20 -12.32 -0.90 -8.26
CA PHE A 20 -13.77 -0.73 -8.37
C PHE A 20 -14.53 -1.96 -7.85
N SER A 21 -14.10 -3.16 -8.22
CA SER A 21 -14.71 -4.40 -7.76
C SER A 21 -14.62 -4.55 -6.24
N ILE A 22 -13.46 -4.27 -5.65
CA ILE A 22 -13.24 -4.36 -4.19
C ILE A 22 -14.01 -3.25 -3.48
N ALA A 23 -13.98 -2.01 -3.98
CA ALA A 23 -14.73 -0.89 -3.42
C ALA A 23 -16.23 -1.18 -3.39
N ARG A 24 -16.79 -1.64 -4.52
CA ARG A 24 -18.19 -2.07 -4.60
C ARG A 24 -18.51 -3.21 -3.62
N PHE A 25 -17.61 -4.16 -3.46
CA PHE A 25 -17.79 -5.28 -2.54
C PHE A 25 -17.75 -4.82 -1.06
N SER A 26 -16.84 -3.91 -0.71
CA SER A 26 -16.72 -3.36 0.66
C SER A 26 -17.96 -2.58 1.09
N LEU A 27 -18.65 -1.94 0.14
CA LEU A 27 -19.85 -1.14 0.39
C LEU A 27 -21.14 -1.97 0.48
N ARG A 28 -21.13 -3.27 0.17
CA ARG A 28 -22.30 -4.14 0.30
C ARG A 28 -22.76 -4.23 1.76
N PRO A 29 -24.08 -4.26 2.05
CA PRO A 29 -24.60 -4.24 3.43
C PRO A 29 -23.94 -5.28 4.35
N GLY A 30 -23.77 -6.52 3.91
CA GLY A 30 -23.14 -7.58 4.70
C GLY A 30 -21.64 -7.40 4.97
N ARG A 31 -20.91 -6.61 4.15
CA ARG A 31 -19.48 -6.32 4.34
C ARG A 31 -19.21 -4.99 4.99
N ARG A 32 -20.10 -4.02 4.79
CA ARG A 32 -19.97 -2.67 5.36
C ARG A 32 -19.80 -2.68 6.88
N ALA A 33 -20.59 -3.51 7.59
CA ALA A 33 -20.49 -3.63 9.05
C ALA A 33 -19.07 -4.12 9.46
N HIS A 34 -18.51 -5.09 8.77
CA HIS A 34 -17.14 -5.58 9.00
C HIS A 34 -16.09 -4.48 8.75
N VAL A 35 -16.18 -3.80 7.59
CA VAL A 35 -15.27 -2.69 7.23
C VAL A 35 -15.34 -1.57 8.27
N VAL A 36 -16.55 -1.17 8.68
CA VAL A 36 -16.74 -0.16 9.73
C VAL A 36 -16.16 -0.65 11.06
N GLY A 37 -16.29 -1.94 11.38
CA GLY A 37 -15.71 -2.55 12.58
C GLY A 37 -14.17 -2.51 12.58
N LEU A 38 -13.52 -2.70 11.43
CA LEU A 38 -12.07 -2.54 11.29
C LEU A 38 -11.66 -1.09 11.57
N ILE A 39 -12.32 -0.12 10.90
CA ILE A 39 -12.01 1.32 11.04
C ILE A 39 -12.24 1.80 12.48
N ARG A 40 -13.41 1.50 13.07
CA ARG A 40 -13.74 1.89 14.46
C ARG A 40 -12.82 1.24 15.49
N GLY A 41 -12.21 0.12 15.15
CA GLY A 41 -11.24 -0.58 15.99
C GLY A 41 -9.84 0.04 15.98
N ILE A 42 -9.55 1.03 15.12
CA ILE A 42 -8.29 1.76 15.14
C ILE A 42 -8.15 2.53 16.44
N ARG A 43 -7.01 2.42 17.09
CA ARG A 43 -6.67 3.05 18.37
C ARG A 43 -5.36 3.84 18.21
N ALA A 44 -5.05 4.73 19.15
CA ALA A 44 -3.79 5.48 19.15
C ALA A 44 -2.55 4.59 18.95
N ARG A 45 -2.52 3.39 19.55
CA ARG A 45 -1.43 2.41 19.36
C ARG A 45 -1.22 1.92 17.93
N HIS A 46 -2.21 2.09 17.02
CA HIS A 46 -2.08 1.79 15.61
C HIS A 46 -1.60 3.00 14.80
N VAL A 47 -1.90 4.21 15.28
CA VAL A 47 -1.62 5.47 14.57
C VAL A 47 -0.27 6.06 14.98
N VAL A 48 0.02 6.12 16.28
CA VAL A 48 1.24 6.76 16.82
C VAL A 48 2.54 6.20 16.22
N PRO A 49 2.71 4.89 15.99
CA PRO A 49 3.94 4.37 15.37
C PRO A 49 4.07 4.69 13.88
N VAL A 50 2.99 5.03 13.18
CA VAL A 50 2.96 5.17 11.71
C VAL A 50 3.99 6.18 11.18
N PRO A 51 4.08 7.42 11.71
CA PRO A 51 5.07 8.39 11.22
C PRO A 51 6.51 7.87 11.33
N PHE A 52 6.83 7.15 12.41
CA PHE A 52 8.17 6.62 12.65
C PHE A 52 8.49 5.45 11.71
N VAL A 53 7.53 4.53 11.53
CA VAL A 53 7.67 3.41 10.58
C VAL A 53 7.79 3.94 9.16
N LEU A 54 6.98 4.92 8.78
CA LEU A 54 7.04 5.53 7.45
C LEU A 54 8.36 6.27 7.24
N ALA A 55 8.83 7.04 8.23
CA ALA A 55 10.13 7.71 8.16
C ALA A 55 11.27 6.70 7.98
N ALA A 56 11.24 5.57 8.70
CA ALA A 56 12.22 4.49 8.54
C ALA A 56 12.16 3.86 7.13
N VAL A 57 10.95 3.64 6.60
CA VAL A 57 10.76 3.13 5.23
C VAL A 57 11.32 4.13 4.21
N LEU A 58 11.00 5.41 4.34
CA LEU A 58 11.48 6.44 3.41
C LEU A 58 13.02 6.58 3.47
N ALA A 59 13.60 6.63 4.67
CA ALA A 59 15.05 6.70 4.84
C ALA A 59 15.74 5.46 4.23
N ALA A 60 15.21 4.26 4.49
CA ALA A 60 15.74 3.04 3.89
C ALA A 60 15.58 3.03 2.37
N ALA A 61 14.46 3.50 1.83
CA ALA A 61 14.24 3.60 0.39
C ALA A 61 15.27 4.54 -0.27
N LEU A 62 15.48 5.72 0.30
CA LEU A 62 16.48 6.66 -0.20
C LEU A 62 17.89 6.06 -0.21
N LEU A 63 18.30 5.42 0.89
CA LEU A 63 19.60 4.78 0.99
C LEU A 63 19.77 3.59 0.04
N LEU A 64 18.74 2.75 -0.08
CA LEU A 64 18.80 1.58 -0.96
C LEU A 64 18.79 1.95 -2.45
N MET A 65 18.13 3.05 -2.82
CA MET A 65 18.12 3.52 -4.20
C MET A 65 19.47 4.08 -4.68
N GLU A 66 20.38 4.46 -3.75
CA GLU A 66 21.77 4.81 -4.06
C GLU A 66 22.65 3.57 -4.41
N VAL A 67 22.16 2.36 -4.10
CA VAL A 67 22.89 1.12 -4.41
C VAL A 67 22.65 0.77 -5.88
N PRO A 68 23.72 0.61 -6.70
CA PRO A 68 23.59 0.26 -8.12
C PRO A 68 22.68 -0.96 -8.34
N GLY A 69 21.69 -0.81 -9.21
CA GLY A 69 20.72 -1.85 -9.56
C GLY A 69 19.51 -1.95 -8.62
N LEU A 70 19.49 -1.30 -7.46
CA LEU A 70 18.30 -1.24 -6.62
C LEU A 70 17.36 -0.09 -6.99
N ASP A 71 17.83 0.89 -7.74
CA ASP A 71 17.04 1.92 -8.43
C ASP A 71 16.23 1.37 -9.62
N TRP A 72 16.56 0.13 -10.06
CA TRP A 72 15.86 -0.55 -11.13
C TRP A 72 14.39 -0.85 -10.79
N GLY A 73 13.51 -0.49 -11.74
CA GLY A 73 12.10 -0.88 -11.74
C GLY A 73 11.68 -1.30 -13.15
N TRP A 74 10.84 -2.32 -13.28
CA TRP A 74 10.42 -2.82 -14.60
C TRP A 74 9.73 -1.74 -15.44
N TRP A 75 9.00 -0.81 -14.81
CA TRP A 75 8.32 0.27 -15.51
C TRP A 75 9.30 1.26 -16.14
N THR A 76 10.27 1.73 -15.36
CA THR A 76 11.32 2.64 -15.85
C THR A 76 12.26 1.95 -16.83
N ALA A 77 12.54 0.65 -16.65
CA ALA A 77 13.33 -0.16 -17.59
C ALA A 77 12.68 -0.28 -18.98
N LEU A 78 11.35 -0.20 -19.04
CA LEU A 78 10.59 -0.16 -20.30
C LEU A 78 10.46 1.26 -20.88
N GLY A 79 11.12 2.26 -20.30
CA GLY A 79 11.02 3.66 -20.71
C GLY A 79 9.77 4.38 -20.19
N GLY A 80 9.12 3.84 -19.15
CA GLY A 80 7.99 4.48 -18.50
C GLY A 80 8.44 5.61 -17.58
N PHE A 81 7.69 6.70 -17.57
CA PHE A 81 7.85 7.82 -16.64
C PHE A 81 6.76 7.79 -15.58
N GLY A 82 7.07 8.27 -14.37
CA GLY A 82 6.12 8.31 -13.26
C GLY A 82 5.77 6.93 -12.71
N ASN A 83 4.54 6.77 -12.24
CA ASN A 83 4.04 5.51 -11.71
C ASN A 83 2.80 5.04 -12.51
N PRO A 84 2.82 3.83 -13.10
CA PRO A 84 1.72 3.34 -13.93
C PRO A 84 0.41 3.16 -13.15
N VAL A 85 0.48 2.98 -11.84
CA VAL A 85 -0.70 2.73 -11.00
C VAL A 85 -1.44 4.02 -10.66
N THR A 86 -0.72 5.14 -10.52
CA THR A 86 -1.31 6.45 -10.21
C THR A 86 -1.61 7.27 -11.47
N GLY A 87 -1.22 6.79 -12.65
CA GLY A 87 -1.50 7.45 -13.94
C GLY A 87 -0.62 8.65 -14.25
N GLY A 88 0.41 8.95 -13.42
CA GLY A 88 1.39 9.99 -13.71
C GLY A 88 2.32 9.55 -14.84
N THR A 89 2.06 10.01 -16.05
CA THR A 89 2.88 9.75 -17.25
C THR A 89 3.17 11.07 -17.96
N GLU A 90 4.21 11.13 -18.79
CA GLU A 90 4.55 12.33 -19.58
C GLU A 90 3.36 12.86 -20.39
N ARG A 91 2.46 11.97 -20.83
CA ARG A 91 1.30 12.33 -21.63
C ARG A 91 0.13 12.91 -20.84
N THR A 92 0.10 12.71 -19.55
CA THR A 92 -0.94 13.25 -18.68
C THR A 92 -0.58 14.64 -18.16
N VAL A 93 0.71 14.97 -18.11
CA VAL A 93 1.20 16.28 -17.65
C VAL A 93 0.60 17.41 -18.48
N GLY A 94 0.06 18.44 -17.82
CA GLY A 94 -0.60 19.58 -18.44
C GLY A 94 -2.00 19.30 -19.01
N THR A 95 -2.54 18.09 -18.82
CA THR A 95 -3.91 17.73 -19.22
C THR A 95 -4.80 17.51 -18.00
N VAL A 96 -6.13 17.50 -18.22
CA VAL A 96 -7.10 17.16 -17.15
C VAL A 96 -6.83 15.77 -16.54
N PHE A 97 -6.20 14.88 -17.27
CA PHE A 97 -5.89 13.53 -16.80
C PHE A 97 -4.78 13.50 -15.73
N GLU A 98 -3.93 14.52 -15.67
CA GLU A 98 -2.93 14.68 -14.60
C GLU A 98 -3.58 14.68 -13.21
N TRP A 99 -4.77 15.21 -13.09
CA TRP A 99 -5.53 15.31 -11.84
C TRP A 99 -6.63 14.26 -11.72
N LEU A 100 -7.34 14.02 -12.83
CA LEU A 100 -8.49 13.13 -12.83
C LEU A 100 -8.12 11.70 -12.49
N VAL A 101 -7.00 11.18 -13.03
CA VAL A 101 -6.57 9.79 -12.81
C VAL A 101 -6.18 9.55 -11.35
N PRO A 102 -5.29 10.36 -10.72
CA PRO A 102 -5.00 10.22 -9.30
C PRO A 102 -6.22 10.39 -8.40
N LEU A 103 -7.12 11.32 -8.69
CA LEU A 103 -8.35 11.53 -7.91
C LEU A 103 -9.27 10.31 -7.98
N LEU A 104 -9.49 9.75 -9.16
CA LEU A 104 -10.28 8.53 -9.35
C LEU A 104 -9.62 7.34 -8.64
N PHE A 105 -8.29 7.22 -8.72
CA PHE A 105 -7.55 6.19 -8.00
C PHE A 105 -7.80 6.30 -6.50
N VAL A 106 -7.63 7.49 -5.90
CA VAL A 106 -7.86 7.71 -4.46
C VAL A 106 -9.33 7.44 -4.09
N ALA A 107 -10.28 7.91 -4.90
CA ALA A 107 -11.71 7.71 -4.67
C ALA A 107 -12.11 6.22 -4.65
N LEU A 108 -11.48 5.39 -5.47
CA LEU A 108 -11.69 3.95 -5.49
C LEU A 108 -10.88 3.24 -4.40
N LEU A 109 -9.68 3.72 -4.10
CA LEU A 109 -8.80 3.14 -3.11
C LEU A 109 -9.38 3.26 -1.71
N LEU A 110 -9.90 4.42 -1.32
CA LEU A 110 -10.41 4.66 0.03
C LEU A 110 -11.42 3.60 0.51
N PRO A 111 -12.51 3.28 -0.22
CA PRO A 111 -13.43 2.23 0.19
C PRO A 111 -12.87 0.81 0.02
N ALA A 112 -11.87 0.60 -0.83
CA ALA A 112 -11.23 -0.69 -1.03
C ALA A 112 -10.16 -1.01 0.03
N LEU A 113 -9.54 0.02 0.59
CA LEU A 113 -8.36 -0.07 1.46
C LEU A 113 -8.51 -1.04 2.65
N PRO A 114 -9.63 -1.07 3.39
CA PRO A 114 -9.77 -1.99 4.52
C PRO A 114 -9.70 -3.46 4.11
N LEU A 115 -10.32 -3.83 2.99
CA LEU A 115 -10.31 -5.21 2.50
C LEU A 115 -8.98 -5.57 1.81
N LEU A 116 -8.30 -4.61 1.18
CA LEU A 116 -6.95 -4.81 0.65
C LEU A 116 -5.97 -5.08 1.79
N ALA A 117 -5.93 -4.22 2.81
CA ALA A 117 -5.08 -4.41 3.98
C ALA A 117 -5.37 -5.76 4.67
N GLU A 118 -6.64 -6.09 4.88
CA GLU A 118 -7.03 -7.39 5.47
C GLU A 118 -6.53 -8.56 4.61
N ARG A 119 -6.67 -8.48 3.29
CA ARG A 119 -6.21 -9.53 2.38
C ARG A 119 -4.71 -9.72 2.44
N GLU A 120 -3.94 -8.65 2.45
CA GLU A 120 -2.48 -8.70 2.56
C GLU A 120 -2.06 -9.28 3.91
N GLU A 121 -2.69 -8.90 5.01
CA GLU A 121 -2.41 -9.48 6.32
C GLU A 121 -2.74 -10.99 6.37
N GLN A 122 -3.84 -11.42 5.73
CA GLN A 122 -4.14 -12.85 5.60
C GLN A 122 -3.05 -13.59 4.82
N VAL A 123 -2.55 -13.01 3.73
CA VAL A 123 -1.52 -13.63 2.89
C VAL A 123 -0.17 -13.68 3.61
N PHE A 124 0.26 -12.58 4.22
CA PHE A 124 1.63 -12.44 4.72
C PHE A 124 1.79 -12.75 6.22
N ARG A 125 0.75 -12.60 7.05
CA ARG A 125 0.85 -12.69 8.52
C ARG A 125 0.13 -13.88 9.14
N ARG A 126 -0.94 -14.37 8.49
CA ARG A 126 -1.69 -15.50 9.07
C ARG A 126 -0.76 -16.67 9.38
N GLY A 127 -0.74 -17.09 10.65
CA GLY A 127 0.11 -18.18 11.13
C GLY A 127 1.50 -17.75 11.63
N ASP A 128 1.80 -16.45 11.73
CA ASP A 128 3.10 -15.95 12.24
C ASP A 128 3.37 -16.39 13.67
N GLU A 129 2.34 -16.69 14.46
CA GLU A 129 2.49 -17.22 15.83
C GLU A 129 3.23 -18.57 15.88
N ARG A 130 3.21 -19.33 14.78
CA ARG A 130 3.84 -20.64 14.64
C ARG A 130 5.19 -20.61 13.91
N ARG A 131 5.53 -19.45 13.32
CA ARG A 131 6.75 -19.32 12.50
C ARG A 131 7.95 -18.93 13.34
N SER A 132 9.11 -19.42 12.93
CA SER A 132 10.40 -18.97 13.45
C SER A 132 10.69 -17.52 13.04
N ILE A 133 11.66 -16.88 13.73
CA ILE A 133 12.08 -15.51 13.40
C ILE A 133 12.55 -15.38 11.94
N PRO A 134 13.41 -16.28 11.40
CA PRO A 134 13.80 -16.19 9.98
C PRO A 134 12.63 -16.31 9.01
N GLN A 135 11.65 -17.17 9.29
CA GLN A 135 10.46 -17.32 8.45
C GLN A 135 9.61 -16.05 8.44
N ARG A 136 9.44 -15.38 9.59
CA ARG A 136 8.73 -14.09 9.68
C ARG A 136 9.51 -13.00 8.95
N ALA A 137 10.83 -12.98 9.10
CA ALA A 137 11.70 -12.05 8.38
C ALA A 137 11.56 -12.22 6.87
N ALA A 138 11.61 -13.45 6.35
CA ALA A 138 11.41 -13.75 4.94
C ALA A 138 10.03 -13.33 4.43
N ARG A 139 8.96 -13.49 5.22
CA ARG A 139 7.62 -13.05 4.83
C ARG A 139 7.47 -11.53 4.85
N GLY A 140 8.13 -10.83 5.78
CA GLY A 140 8.23 -9.37 5.75
C GLY A 140 8.97 -8.86 4.51
N LEU A 141 10.05 -9.55 4.13
CA LEU A 141 10.78 -9.27 2.89
C LEU A 141 9.90 -9.51 1.65
N ALA A 142 9.21 -10.66 1.60
CA ALA A 142 8.28 -10.98 0.50
C ALA A 142 7.14 -9.95 0.40
N PHE A 143 6.63 -9.45 1.53
CA PHE A 143 5.65 -8.36 1.55
C PHE A 143 6.19 -7.09 0.89
N GLY A 144 7.41 -6.69 1.19
CA GLY A 144 8.04 -5.54 0.53
C GLY A 144 8.20 -5.78 -0.96
N LEU A 145 8.84 -6.89 -1.34
CA LEU A 145 9.19 -7.20 -2.72
C LEU A 145 7.99 -7.37 -3.66
N VAL A 146 6.84 -7.84 -3.18
CA VAL A 146 5.64 -7.94 -4.02
C VAL A 146 5.20 -6.59 -4.58
N HIS A 147 5.53 -5.49 -3.91
CA HIS A 147 5.19 -4.15 -4.36
C HIS A 147 6.03 -3.71 -5.59
N ALA A 148 7.16 -4.37 -5.87
CA ALA A 148 7.90 -4.11 -7.12
C ALA A 148 7.04 -4.42 -8.37
N VAL A 149 6.06 -5.32 -8.26
CA VAL A 149 5.08 -5.60 -9.33
C VAL A 149 4.25 -4.34 -9.67
N MET A 150 4.09 -3.42 -8.72
CA MET A 150 3.38 -2.14 -8.93
C MET A 150 4.24 -1.08 -9.65
N GLY A 151 5.42 -1.44 -10.14
CA GLY A 151 6.30 -0.54 -10.89
C GLY A 151 7.24 0.31 -10.04
N ILE A 152 7.28 0.11 -8.73
CA ILE A 152 8.25 0.81 -7.86
C ILE A 152 9.63 0.15 -7.96
N PRO A 153 10.73 0.93 -7.75
CA PRO A 153 12.09 0.41 -7.75
C PRO A 153 12.32 -0.66 -6.69
N LEU A 154 13.26 -1.58 -6.95
CA LEU A 154 13.60 -2.67 -6.04
C LEU A 154 14.02 -2.17 -4.65
N GLY A 155 14.80 -1.10 -4.57
CA GLY A 155 15.22 -0.49 -3.31
C GLY A 155 14.03 0.01 -2.48
N ALA A 156 13.06 0.66 -3.12
CA ALA A 156 11.83 1.09 -2.46
C ALA A 156 10.97 -0.12 -2.03
N ALA A 157 10.87 -1.15 -2.85
CA ALA A 157 10.17 -2.39 -2.52
C ALA A 157 10.83 -3.11 -1.32
N LEU A 158 12.16 -3.18 -1.28
CA LEU A 158 12.91 -3.72 -0.14
C LEU A 158 12.66 -2.92 1.14
N ALA A 159 12.64 -1.58 1.05
CA ALA A 159 12.37 -0.71 2.20
C ALA A 159 10.99 -0.96 2.80
N LEU A 160 9.96 -1.27 1.99
CA LEU A 160 8.62 -1.64 2.47
C LEU A 160 8.60 -2.89 3.37
N SER A 161 9.68 -3.70 3.35
CA SER A 161 9.82 -4.83 4.27
C SER A 161 9.82 -4.41 5.74
N ILE A 162 10.27 -3.19 6.05
CA ILE A 162 10.19 -2.59 7.39
C ILE A 162 8.73 -2.51 7.86
N GLY A 163 7.84 -2.01 7.01
CA GLY A 163 6.39 -2.05 7.24
C GLY A 163 5.89 -3.47 7.44
N GLY A 164 6.38 -4.39 6.59
CA GLY A 164 6.10 -5.81 6.70
C GLY A 164 6.44 -6.42 8.06
N TRP A 165 7.59 -6.11 8.61
CA TRP A 165 8.01 -6.57 9.95
C TRP A 165 7.23 -5.88 11.07
N TYR A 166 6.92 -4.60 10.93
CA TYR A 166 6.06 -3.88 11.87
C TYR A 166 4.66 -4.52 11.95
N PHE A 167 4.03 -4.89 10.84
CA PHE A 167 2.73 -5.55 10.83
C PHE A 167 2.80 -6.97 11.43
N SER A 168 3.91 -7.71 11.20
CA SER A 168 4.13 -9.00 11.86
C SER A 168 4.22 -8.84 13.38
N TRP A 169 4.90 -7.80 13.86
CA TRP A 169 4.93 -7.47 15.29
C TRP A 169 3.53 -7.14 15.84
N CYS A 170 2.73 -6.34 15.10
CA CYS A 170 1.34 -6.03 15.46
C CYS A 170 0.48 -7.30 15.53
N TYR A 171 0.62 -8.21 14.56
CA TYR A 171 -0.03 -9.51 14.56
C TYR A 171 0.29 -10.32 15.82
N LEU A 172 1.56 -10.47 16.15
CA LEU A 172 2.00 -11.23 17.33
C LEU A 172 1.53 -10.60 18.64
N ARG A 173 1.49 -9.27 18.73
CA ARG A 173 0.91 -8.55 19.85
C ARG A 173 -0.58 -8.84 19.95
N GLY A 174 -1.31 -8.77 18.84
CA GLY A 174 -2.74 -9.09 18.78
C GLY A 174 -3.03 -10.53 19.18
N TYR A 175 -2.19 -11.48 18.76
CA TYR A 175 -2.28 -12.88 19.16
C TYR A 175 -2.13 -13.07 20.67
N ARG A 176 -1.08 -12.47 21.26
CA ARG A 176 -0.83 -12.58 22.72
C ARG A 176 -1.94 -11.97 23.56
N ASN A 177 -2.47 -10.81 23.16
CA ASN A 177 -3.47 -10.05 23.92
C ASN A 177 -4.92 -10.45 23.62
N GLY A 178 -5.16 -11.21 22.52
CA GLY A 178 -6.48 -11.59 22.02
C GLY A 178 -6.79 -13.08 22.21
N ASN A 179 -6.59 -13.60 23.44
CA ASN A 179 -6.88 -14.99 23.80
C ASN A 179 -6.20 -16.02 22.88
N ARG A 180 -5.06 -15.67 22.29
CA ARG A 180 -4.29 -16.49 21.34
C ARG A 180 -5.09 -16.92 20.10
N THR A 181 -5.97 -16.05 19.63
CA THR A 181 -6.76 -16.31 18.41
C THR A 181 -6.16 -15.63 17.19
N GLN A 182 -6.11 -16.33 16.08
CA GLN A 182 -5.67 -15.76 14.79
C GLN A 182 -6.57 -14.61 14.33
N LEU A 183 -7.86 -14.67 14.65
CA LEU A 183 -8.82 -13.61 14.31
C LEU A 183 -8.43 -12.28 14.97
N ALA A 184 -8.14 -12.31 16.29
CA ALA A 184 -7.70 -11.12 17.02
C ALA A 184 -6.34 -10.60 16.49
N ALA A 185 -5.43 -11.51 16.18
CA ALA A 185 -4.11 -11.19 15.59
C ALA A 185 -4.24 -10.49 14.24
N LEU A 186 -5.03 -11.06 13.34
CA LEU A 186 -5.30 -10.47 12.02
C LEU A 186 -5.99 -9.11 12.14
N ALA A 187 -6.99 -8.98 13.02
CA ALA A 187 -7.66 -7.71 13.23
C ALA A 187 -6.71 -6.62 13.73
N GLU A 188 -5.76 -6.96 14.62
CA GLU A 188 -4.78 -6.01 15.16
C GLU A 188 -3.78 -5.55 14.06
N SER A 189 -3.21 -6.48 13.29
CA SER A 189 -2.30 -6.13 12.19
C SER A 189 -3.02 -5.40 11.06
N THR A 190 -4.24 -5.81 10.68
CA THR A 190 -5.05 -5.13 9.67
C THR A 190 -5.33 -3.68 10.05
N ARG A 191 -5.66 -3.40 11.31
CA ARG A 191 -5.88 -2.02 11.81
C ARG A 191 -4.61 -1.18 11.75
N ALA A 192 -3.47 -1.74 12.10
CA ALA A 192 -2.17 -1.06 12.00
C ALA A 192 -1.82 -0.77 10.53
N HIS A 193 -2.01 -1.75 9.65
CA HIS A 193 -1.80 -1.62 8.21
C HIS A 193 -2.75 -0.59 7.59
N LEU A 194 -4.03 -0.63 7.96
CA LEU A 194 -5.02 0.36 7.51
C LEU A 194 -4.66 1.77 7.97
N ALA A 195 -4.20 1.96 9.21
CA ALA A 195 -3.75 3.26 9.70
C ALA A 195 -2.51 3.75 8.91
N TYR A 196 -1.55 2.86 8.63
CA TYR A 196 -0.36 3.16 7.83
C TYR A 196 -0.74 3.61 6.40
N ASN A 197 -1.58 2.84 5.71
CA ASN A 197 -2.02 3.16 4.35
C ASN A 197 -2.89 4.43 4.31
N ALA A 198 -3.77 4.65 5.29
CA ALA A 198 -4.55 5.86 5.39
C ALA A 198 -3.67 7.11 5.56
N PHE A 199 -2.56 7.00 6.29
CA PHE A 199 -1.59 8.08 6.43
C PHE A 199 -0.88 8.39 5.11
N ILE A 200 -0.46 7.35 4.35
CA ILE A 200 0.11 7.52 3.01
C ILE A 200 -0.89 8.20 2.07
N VAL A 201 -2.15 7.75 2.06
CA VAL A 201 -3.19 8.36 1.22
C VAL A 201 -3.45 9.81 1.61
N ALA A 202 -3.44 10.13 2.91
CA ALA A 202 -3.57 11.51 3.38
C ALA A 202 -2.41 12.39 2.88
N LEU A 203 -1.16 11.90 2.95
CA LEU A 203 0.01 12.61 2.41
C LEU A 203 -0.10 12.80 0.89
N LEU A 204 -0.56 11.78 0.16
CA LEU A 204 -0.78 11.88 -1.29
C LEU A 204 -1.82 12.96 -1.61
N VAL A 205 -2.95 12.97 -0.91
CA VAL A 205 -4.00 13.99 -1.10
C VAL A 205 -3.48 15.40 -0.81
N VAL A 206 -2.73 15.57 0.29
CA VAL A 206 -2.10 16.87 0.62
C VAL A 206 -1.13 17.30 -0.48
N SER A 207 -0.31 16.40 -0.99
CA SER A 207 0.60 16.67 -2.11
C SER A 207 -0.14 17.11 -3.37
N LEU A 208 -1.23 16.42 -3.73
CA LEU A 208 -2.05 16.78 -4.89
C LEU A 208 -2.68 18.17 -4.74
N ILE A 209 -3.18 18.53 -3.55
CA ILE A 209 -3.75 19.84 -3.28
C ILE A 209 -2.67 20.93 -3.36
N ALA A 210 -1.48 20.68 -2.78
CA ALA A 210 -0.39 21.65 -2.79
C ALA A 210 0.10 21.95 -4.22
N THR A 211 0.24 20.92 -5.06
CA THR A 211 0.64 21.10 -6.47
C THR A 211 -0.43 21.81 -7.28
N ALA A 212 -1.72 21.55 -7.05
CA ALA A 212 -2.82 22.27 -7.71
C ALA A 212 -2.82 23.76 -7.37
N GLY A 213 -2.52 24.13 -6.11
CA GLY A 213 -2.46 25.53 -5.69
C GLY A 213 -1.25 26.32 -6.21
N MET A 214 -0.19 25.64 -6.70
CA MET A 214 1.00 26.30 -7.27
C MET A 214 0.90 26.49 -8.79
N SER A 215 -0.04 25.85 -9.46
CA SER A 215 -0.24 25.90 -10.91
C SER A 215 -1.34 26.89 -11.35
N GLY A 216 -2.01 27.55 -10.43
CA GLY A 216 -2.99 28.62 -10.65
C GLY A 216 -2.44 29.99 -10.28
#